data_dadb794cd7a087a44fafbc7fc1c64dcc
#
_entry.id   dadb794cd7a087a44fafbc7fc1c64dcc
#
_cell.length_a   1.000
_cell.length_b   1.000
_cell.length_c   1.000
_cell.angle_alpha   90.00
_cell.angle_beta   90.00
_cell.angle_gamma   90.00
#
_symmetry.space_group_name_H-M   'P 1'
#
loop_
_entity.id
_entity.type
_entity.pdbx_description
1 polymer ?
#
loop_
_entity_poly.entity_id
_entity_poly.type
_entity_poly.pdbx_seq_one_letter_code
_entity_poly.pdbx_strand_id
1 'polypeptide(L)'
;MNATQQHVLQKPMRLALATLLLAATAASAQKTLLATPETVVWGNYNGAAKPALTVNSGEVVTIQTLSTCGPAKHLESLGVAAADIPQYTRDIYDKFPADQKGPGGHILTGPVAIQGADVGDVLEVRIQKIQIDVPWSCNSFGAGRGFLPNDFPYSRIRIVPLDRQKMVAHFAPGIDIPLHPFFGSMGIATPSGKSDSAPPSMNAGNMDNKELVAGTTLFIPINSKGANFEVGDGHANQGNGEVDITALETQLTGTFQFILHKGSLDDANRLLWPRAETPTAYIAMGFHEDLTRATEMAVRNMITFLADQNPDAAHLSRADAYSLVSVACDVDITQLVDLPHVGVHVLCPKDIFLPKR
;
A
#
# COMPACT_ATOMS: atom_id res chain seq x y z
N MET A 1 -41.31 -72.58 -46.48
CA MET A 1 -42.30 -71.62 -46.96
C MET A 1 -42.23 -70.38 -46.02
N ASN A 2 -42.13 -69.21 -46.61
CA ASN A 2 -42.17 -67.88 -46.06
C ASN A 2 -41.03 -67.42 -45.13
N ALA A 3 -40.06 -66.75 -45.80
CA ALA A 3 -39.08 -65.86 -45.19
C ALA A 3 -39.74 -64.52 -44.89
N THR A 4 -39.55 -64.00 -43.68
CA THR A 4 -39.92 -62.66 -43.32
C THR A 4 -38.64 -61.84 -43.17
N GLN A 5 -38.43 -60.90 -44.11
CA GLN A 5 -37.35 -59.92 -44.05
C GLN A 5 -37.64 -58.88 -43.00
N GLN A 6 -36.72 -58.72 -42.05
CA GLN A 6 -36.69 -57.55 -41.12
C GLN A 6 -35.83 -56.43 -41.73
N HIS A 7 -36.48 -55.30 -42.03
CA HIS A 7 -35.84 -54.08 -42.41
C HIS A 7 -35.26 -53.38 -41.15
N VAL A 8 -33.93 -53.28 -41.06
CA VAL A 8 -33.24 -52.46 -40.03
C VAL A 8 -33.16 -51.00 -40.53
N LEU A 9 -33.93 -50.14 -39.92
CA LEU A 9 -33.85 -48.71 -40.13
C LEU A 9 -32.61 -48.11 -39.42
N GLN A 10 -31.61 -47.72 -40.21
CA GLN A 10 -30.46 -46.94 -39.73
C GLN A 10 -30.90 -45.50 -39.51
N LYS A 11 -30.81 -45.01 -38.24
CA LYS A 11 -30.95 -43.59 -37.89
C LYS A 11 -29.64 -42.85 -38.21
N PRO A 12 -29.67 -41.65 -38.82
CA PRO A 12 -28.47 -40.87 -39.06
C PRO A 12 -27.99 -40.24 -37.75
N MET A 13 -26.72 -40.49 -37.41
CA MET A 13 -26.00 -39.88 -36.30
C MET A 13 -25.70 -38.44 -36.67
N ARG A 14 -26.40 -37.50 -36.03
CA ARG A 14 -26.10 -36.05 -36.14
C ARG A 14 -24.86 -35.74 -35.32
N LEU A 15 -23.76 -35.44 -35.99
CA LEU A 15 -22.52 -34.94 -35.43
C LEU A 15 -22.76 -33.48 -34.98
N ALA A 16 -22.92 -33.26 -33.69
CA ALA A 16 -22.97 -31.90 -33.13
C ALA A 16 -21.55 -31.36 -33.05
N LEU A 17 -21.21 -30.44 -33.92
CA LEU A 17 -19.96 -29.69 -33.88
C LEU A 17 -20.07 -28.65 -32.74
N ALA A 18 -19.49 -28.95 -31.57
CA ALA A 18 -19.37 -28.00 -30.48
C ALA A 18 -18.23 -27.01 -30.81
N THR A 19 -18.59 -25.82 -31.25
CA THR A 19 -17.65 -24.73 -31.43
C THR A 19 -17.25 -24.20 -30.04
N LEU A 20 -16.06 -24.58 -29.56
CA LEU A 20 -15.43 -23.98 -28.39
C LEU A 20 -15.01 -22.55 -28.76
N LEU A 21 -15.77 -21.56 -28.32
CA LEU A 21 -15.31 -20.18 -28.31
C LEU A 21 -14.23 -20.05 -27.20
N LEU A 22 -12.96 -20.10 -27.57
CA LEU A 22 -11.87 -19.60 -26.74
C LEU A 22 -12.05 -18.08 -26.68
N ALA A 23 -12.58 -17.58 -25.57
CA ALA A 23 -12.46 -16.16 -25.20
C ALA A 23 -10.97 -15.91 -24.89
N ALA A 24 -10.22 -15.42 -25.85
CA ALA A 24 -8.90 -14.88 -25.63
C ALA A 24 -9.08 -13.65 -24.74
N THR A 25 -8.84 -13.78 -23.46
CA THR A 25 -8.61 -12.62 -22.58
C THR A 25 -7.36 -11.93 -23.10
N ALA A 26 -7.53 -10.83 -23.82
CA ALA A 26 -6.41 -9.97 -24.17
C ALA A 26 -5.73 -9.57 -22.86
N ALA A 27 -4.56 -10.11 -22.59
CA ALA A 27 -3.72 -9.64 -21.50
C ALA A 27 -3.45 -8.16 -21.78
N SER A 28 -4.06 -7.27 -21.01
CA SER A 28 -3.77 -5.84 -21.09
C SER A 28 -2.27 -5.69 -20.84
N ALA A 29 -1.57 -4.99 -21.75
CA ALA A 29 -0.15 -4.74 -21.59
C ALA A 29 0.05 -4.01 -20.24
N GLN A 30 0.95 -4.53 -19.40
CA GLN A 30 1.27 -3.95 -18.11
C GLN A 30 1.74 -2.50 -18.31
N LYS A 31 1.05 -1.55 -17.69
CA LYS A 31 1.40 -0.14 -17.75
C LYS A 31 2.57 0.14 -16.80
N THR A 32 3.41 1.12 -17.15
CA THR A 32 4.50 1.58 -16.29
C THR A 32 4.38 3.09 -16.10
N LEU A 33 4.47 3.55 -14.86
CA LEU A 33 4.55 4.95 -14.47
C LEU A 33 5.93 5.20 -13.87
N LEU A 34 6.78 5.90 -14.61
CA LEU A 34 8.10 6.30 -14.16
C LEU A 34 8.01 7.57 -13.29
N ALA A 35 8.92 7.68 -12.32
CA ALA A 35 9.08 8.89 -11.53
C ALA A 35 9.82 9.96 -12.37
N THR A 36 9.14 11.06 -12.67
CA THR A 36 9.69 12.23 -13.37
C THR A 36 9.20 13.51 -12.67
N PRO A 37 9.75 14.68 -12.95
CA PRO A 37 9.22 15.93 -12.39
C PRO A 37 7.74 16.17 -12.67
N GLU A 38 7.18 15.58 -13.76
CA GLU A 38 5.79 15.73 -14.18
C GLU A 38 4.85 14.67 -13.59
N THR A 39 5.40 13.55 -13.11
CA THR A 39 4.63 12.39 -12.59
C THR A 39 4.78 12.19 -11.10
N VAL A 40 5.52 13.06 -10.42
CA VAL A 40 5.59 13.06 -8.96
C VAL A 40 4.74 14.18 -8.36
N VAL A 41 4.24 13.92 -7.17
CA VAL A 41 3.59 14.90 -6.29
C VAL A 41 4.46 15.02 -5.04
N TRP A 42 4.82 16.25 -4.68
CA TRP A 42 5.71 16.46 -3.55
C TRP A 42 4.95 17.04 -2.36
N GLY A 43 4.92 16.31 -1.26
CA GLY A 43 4.45 16.77 0.04
C GLY A 43 2.94 16.86 0.21
N ASN A 44 2.14 16.32 -0.69
CA ASN A 44 0.69 16.39 -0.55
C ASN A 44 -0.06 15.31 -1.32
N TYR A 45 -1.32 15.05 -0.89
CA TYR A 45 -2.36 14.37 -1.65
C TYR A 45 -3.35 15.43 -2.17
N ASN A 46 -3.69 15.40 -3.46
CA ASN A 46 -4.48 16.48 -4.07
C ASN A 46 -5.56 15.97 -5.03
N GLY A 47 -6.82 16.10 -4.63
CA GLY A 47 -7.98 15.71 -5.45
C GLY A 47 -8.14 16.51 -6.75
N ALA A 48 -7.57 17.72 -6.81
CA ALA A 48 -7.59 18.56 -8.01
C ALA A 48 -6.37 18.34 -8.93
N ALA A 49 -5.41 17.49 -8.54
CA ALA A 49 -4.26 17.20 -9.38
C ALA A 49 -4.67 16.47 -10.66
N LYS A 50 -4.07 16.85 -11.79
CA LYS A 50 -4.27 16.13 -13.05
C LYS A 50 -3.62 14.74 -12.94
N PRO A 51 -4.35 13.65 -13.22
CA PRO A 51 -3.77 12.32 -13.19
C PRO A 51 -2.61 12.16 -14.17
N ALA A 52 -1.50 11.57 -13.73
CA ALA A 52 -0.39 11.17 -14.58
C ALA A 52 -0.75 9.92 -15.41
N LEU A 53 -1.65 9.09 -14.88
CA LEU A 53 -2.14 7.88 -15.53
C LEU A 53 -3.62 7.66 -15.17
N THR A 54 -4.39 7.09 -16.10
CA THR A 54 -5.75 6.59 -15.83
C THR A 54 -5.82 5.10 -16.14
N VAL A 55 -6.42 4.34 -15.24
CA VAL A 55 -6.57 2.89 -15.35
C VAL A 55 -8.01 2.45 -15.12
N ASN A 56 -8.36 1.29 -15.69
CA ASN A 56 -9.62 0.62 -15.40
C ASN A 56 -9.45 -0.34 -14.21
N SER A 57 -10.56 -0.69 -13.56
CA SER A 57 -10.57 -1.76 -12.55
C SER A 57 -10.02 -3.06 -13.13
N GLY A 58 -9.12 -3.70 -12.38
CA GLY A 58 -8.41 -4.94 -12.76
C GLY A 58 -7.05 -4.70 -13.43
N GLU A 59 -6.73 -3.50 -13.88
CA GLU A 59 -5.45 -3.22 -14.54
C GLU A 59 -4.27 -3.24 -13.55
N VAL A 60 -3.10 -3.64 -14.08
CA VAL A 60 -1.83 -3.73 -13.34
C VAL A 60 -0.89 -2.63 -13.80
N VAL A 61 -0.29 -1.93 -12.85
CA VAL A 61 0.67 -0.84 -13.09
C VAL A 61 1.95 -1.09 -12.31
N THR A 62 3.10 -0.94 -12.97
CA THR A 62 4.39 -0.82 -12.30
C THR A 62 4.71 0.65 -12.09
N ILE A 63 4.97 1.05 -10.84
CA ILE A 63 5.20 2.44 -10.45
C ILE A 63 6.59 2.55 -9.83
N GLN A 64 7.43 3.40 -10.41
CA GLN A 64 8.75 3.74 -9.89
C GLN A 64 8.63 4.89 -8.90
N THR A 65 9.35 4.79 -7.77
CA THR A 65 9.39 5.85 -6.76
C THR A 65 10.83 6.27 -6.46
N LEU A 66 10.99 7.32 -5.66
CA LEU A 66 12.30 7.73 -5.17
C LEU A 66 12.25 8.00 -3.67
N SER A 67 13.42 7.95 -3.04
CA SER A 67 13.54 8.19 -1.60
C SER A 67 13.56 9.67 -1.24
N THR A 68 13.24 9.97 0.00
CA THR A 68 13.36 11.30 0.63
C THR A 68 14.74 11.58 1.23
N CYS A 69 15.74 10.69 1.03
CA CYS A 69 17.10 10.84 1.57
C CYS A 69 17.84 12.12 1.12
N GLY A 70 17.33 12.81 0.11
CA GLY A 70 17.85 14.09 -0.35
C GLY A 70 18.37 14.10 -1.77
N PRO A 71 18.82 15.29 -2.24
CA PRO A 71 19.34 15.46 -3.59
C PRO A 71 20.68 14.75 -3.79
N ALA A 72 21.04 14.47 -5.05
CA ALA A 72 22.22 13.70 -5.38
C ALA A 72 23.53 14.22 -4.74
N LYS A 73 23.74 15.55 -4.74
CA LYS A 73 24.92 16.13 -4.09
C LYS A 73 25.00 15.86 -2.61
N HIS A 74 23.84 15.79 -1.93
CA HIS A 74 23.78 15.45 -0.51
C HIS A 74 24.14 13.97 -0.32
N LEU A 75 23.54 13.07 -1.11
CA LEU A 75 23.86 11.64 -1.08
C LEU A 75 25.34 11.35 -1.34
N GLU A 76 25.95 12.03 -2.32
CA GLU A 76 27.37 11.94 -2.61
C GLU A 76 28.23 12.39 -1.42
N SER A 77 27.83 13.47 -0.74
CA SER A 77 28.52 13.96 0.47
C SER A 77 28.44 12.99 1.65
N LEU A 78 27.43 12.11 1.67
CA LEU A 78 27.26 11.04 2.64
C LEU A 78 27.95 9.72 2.23
N GLY A 79 28.63 9.70 1.07
CA GLY A 79 29.41 8.56 0.61
C GLY A 79 28.70 7.64 -0.38
N VAL A 80 27.52 8.00 -0.88
CA VAL A 80 26.87 7.24 -1.96
C VAL A 80 27.64 7.49 -3.25
N ALA A 81 28.02 6.42 -3.96
CA ALA A 81 28.71 6.56 -5.23
C ALA A 81 27.80 7.21 -6.28
N ALA A 82 28.33 8.15 -7.06
CA ALA A 82 27.55 8.88 -8.07
C ALA A 82 26.84 7.96 -9.09
N ALA A 83 27.45 6.79 -9.39
CA ALA A 83 26.89 5.77 -10.27
C ALA A 83 25.67 5.04 -9.67
N ASP A 84 25.53 5.03 -8.33
CA ASP A 84 24.43 4.38 -7.61
C ASP A 84 23.27 5.34 -7.35
N ILE A 85 23.36 6.59 -7.83
CA ILE A 85 22.28 7.58 -7.76
C ILE A 85 21.64 7.68 -9.14
N PRO A 86 20.40 7.21 -9.31
CA PRO A 86 19.71 7.26 -10.60
C PRO A 86 19.54 8.67 -11.14
N GLN A 87 19.55 8.81 -12.48
CA GLN A 87 19.40 10.12 -13.11
C GLN A 87 18.05 10.78 -12.79
N TYR A 88 16.98 9.99 -12.67
CA TYR A 88 15.66 10.55 -12.32
C TYR A 88 15.62 11.19 -10.93
N THR A 89 16.44 10.71 -9.97
CA THR A 89 16.61 11.38 -8.67
C THR A 89 17.16 12.79 -8.84
N ARG A 90 18.21 12.95 -9.66
CA ARG A 90 18.80 14.27 -9.99
C ARG A 90 17.77 15.17 -10.65
N ASP A 91 17.11 14.65 -11.69
CA ASP A 91 16.13 15.39 -12.46
C ASP A 91 14.97 15.90 -11.62
N ILE A 92 14.42 15.08 -10.72
CA ILE A 92 13.29 15.47 -9.87
C ILE A 92 13.72 16.53 -8.85
N TYR A 93 14.82 16.33 -8.13
CA TYR A 93 15.28 17.33 -7.16
C TYR A 93 15.68 18.66 -7.79
N ASP A 94 16.22 18.64 -9.00
CA ASP A 94 16.70 19.85 -9.70
C ASP A 94 15.58 20.58 -10.45
N LYS A 95 14.56 19.87 -10.96
CA LYS A 95 13.57 20.42 -11.89
C LYS A 95 12.15 20.55 -11.32
N PHE A 96 11.84 19.86 -10.20
CA PHE A 96 10.49 19.96 -9.62
C PHE A 96 10.21 21.40 -9.15
N PRO A 97 9.09 22.04 -9.57
CA PRO A 97 8.80 23.41 -9.23
C PRO A 97 8.59 23.60 -7.73
N ALA A 98 9.35 24.53 -7.13
CA ALA A 98 9.31 24.75 -5.68
C ALA A 98 7.93 25.23 -5.18
N ASP A 99 7.21 25.98 -6.00
CA ASP A 99 5.85 26.50 -5.71
C ASP A 99 4.76 25.41 -5.79
N GLN A 100 5.07 24.25 -6.34
CA GLN A 100 4.16 23.11 -6.39
C GLN A 100 4.32 22.15 -5.20
N LYS A 101 5.37 22.30 -4.39
CA LYS A 101 5.56 21.50 -3.19
C LYS A 101 4.44 21.76 -2.18
N GLY A 102 3.96 20.68 -1.56
CA GLY A 102 3.03 20.72 -0.44
C GLY A 102 3.75 20.87 0.90
N PRO A 103 3.01 20.79 2.01
CA PRO A 103 3.57 20.95 3.35
C PRO A 103 4.40 19.76 3.84
N GLY A 104 4.15 18.56 3.33
CA GLY A 104 4.83 17.34 3.73
C GLY A 104 6.19 17.12 3.09
N GLY A 105 6.88 16.07 3.54
CA GLY A 105 8.23 15.72 3.07
C GLY A 105 8.29 14.70 1.93
N HIS A 106 7.24 13.92 1.74
CA HIS A 106 7.26 12.74 0.85
C HIS A 106 7.20 13.14 -0.62
N ILE A 107 7.90 12.36 -1.45
CA ILE A 107 7.84 12.48 -2.91
C ILE A 107 7.12 11.24 -3.43
N LEU A 108 5.87 11.43 -3.85
CA LEU A 108 4.97 10.36 -4.26
C LEU A 108 4.87 10.32 -5.78
N THR A 109 4.82 9.13 -6.37
CA THR A 109 4.57 8.97 -7.82
C THR A 109 3.09 8.72 -8.07
N GLY A 110 2.53 9.49 -8.98
CA GLY A 110 1.11 9.52 -9.31
C GLY A 110 0.71 10.92 -9.81
N PRO A 111 -0.58 11.27 -9.72
CA PRO A 111 -1.71 10.43 -9.34
C PRO A 111 -2.11 9.40 -10.41
N VAL A 112 -2.53 8.22 -9.97
CA VAL A 112 -3.19 7.23 -10.83
C VAL A 112 -4.70 7.31 -10.61
N ALA A 113 -5.42 7.79 -11.60
CA ALA A 113 -6.89 7.84 -11.55
C ALA A 113 -7.51 6.47 -11.89
N ILE A 114 -8.51 6.08 -11.13
CA ILE A 114 -9.29 4.86 -11.37
C ILE A 114 -10.57 5.24 -12.11
N GLN A 115 -10.74 4.72 -13.33
CA GLN A 115 -11.90 5.02 -14.16
C GLN A 115 -13.20 4.61 -13.49
N GLY A 116 -14.13 5.54 -13.35
CA GLY A 116 -15.44 5.30 -12.74
C GLY A 116 -15.45 5.25 -11.21
N ALA A 117 -14.32 5.54 -10.54
CA ALA A 117 -14.28 5.66 -9.09
C ALA A 117 -15.02 6.91 -8.61
N ASP A 118 -15.85 6.75 -7.60
CA ASP A 118 -16.64 7.83 -7.00
C ASP A 118 -16.64 7.72 -5.46
N VAL A 119 -17.08 8.77 -4.80
CA VAL A 119 -17.17 8.82 -3.33
C VAL A 119 -18.12 7.73 -2.82
N GLY A 120 -17.67 6.97 -1.82
CA GLY A 120 -18.40 5.83 -1.26
C GLY A 120 -17.97 4.46 -1.82
N ASP A 121 -17.22 4.44 -2.92
CA ASP A 121 -16.56 3.23 -3.41
C ASP A 121 -15.37 2.84 -2.54
N VAL A 122 -14.79 1.66 -2.79
CA VAL A 122 -13.56 1.18 -2.16
C VAL A 122 -12.53 0.84 -3.24
N LEU A 123 -11.32 1.34 -3.08
CA LEU A 123 -10.18 0.94 -3.88
C LEU A 123 -9.44 -0.22 -3.21
N GLU A 124 -9.37 -1.36 -3.88
CA GLU A 124 -8.52 -2.48 -3.51
C GLU A 124 -7.22 -2.37 -4.29
N VAL A 125 -6.09 -2.30 -3.57
CA VAL A 125 -4.73 -2.23 -4.11
C VAL A 125 -4.00 -3.51 -3.75
N ARG A 126 -3.79 -4.39 -4.72
CA ARG A 126 -3.00 -5.62 -4.55
C ARG A 126 -1.54 -5.33 -4.84
N ILE A 127 -0.69 -5.48 -3.85
CA ILE A 127 0.76 -5.28 -3.95
C ILE A 127 1.38 -6.57 -4.48
N GLN A 128 1.59 -6.65 -5.79
CA GLN A 128 2.05 -7.91 -6.42
C GLN A 128 3.55 -8.10 -6.31
N LYS A 129 4.32 -7.02 -6.40
CA LYS A 129 5.79 -7.05 -6.37
C LYS A 129 6.34 -5.74 -5.82
N ILE A 130 7.42 -5.83 -5.06
CA ILE A 130 8.24 -4.68 -4.64
C ILE A 130 9.70 -5.02 -4.94
N GLN A 131 10.41 -4.08 -5.55
CA GLN A 131 11.81 -4.22 -5.92
C GLN A 131 12.59 -3.04 -5.36
N ILE A 132 13.74 -3.32 -4.74
CA ILE A 132 14.70 -2.31 -4.28
C ILE A 132 15.57 -1.90 -5.47
N ASP A 133 15.57 -0.61 -5.83
CA ASP A 133 16.20 -0.14 -7.05
C ASP A 133 17.69 0.20 -6.86
N VAL A 134 18.09 0.61 -5.65
CA VAL A 134 19.44 1.10 -5.34
C VAL A 134 20.12 0.25 -4.25
N PRO A 135 21.47 0.19 -4.20
CA PRO A 135 22.20 -0.62 -3.21
C PRO A 135 22.42 0.12 -1.89
N TRP A 136 21.59 1.09 -1.57
CA TRP A 136 21.72 1.91 -0.37
C TRP A 136 20.35 2.31 0.20
N SER A 137 20.36 2.61 1.47
CA SER A 137 19.26 3.26 2.17
C SER A 137 19.82 4.37 3.04
N CYS A 138 18.97 5.27 3.52
CA CYS A 138 19.32 6.18 4.59
C CYS A 138 18.39 5.98 5.79
N ASN A 139 18.93 6.30 6.97
CA ASN A 139 18.13 6.47 8.18
C ASN A 139 18.55 7.80 8.81
N SER A 140 17.59 8.57 9.28
CA SER A 140 17.86 9.91 9.82
C SER A 140 16.90 10.27 10.94
N PHE A 141 17.41 11.05 11.89
CA PHE A 141 16.56 11.76 12.84
C PHE A 141 16.99 13.23 12.92
N GLY A 142 16.05 14.08 13.27
CA GLY A 142 16.26 15.53 13.38
C GLY A 142 16.18 16.02 14.82
N ALA A 143 16.92 17.10 15.14
CA ALA A 143 16.79 17.77 16.42
C ALA A 143 15.33 18.18 16.69
N GLY A 144 14.79 17.80 17.86
CA GLY A 144 13.39 18.06 18.22
C GLY A 144 12.35 17.16 17.56
N ARG A 145 12.78 16.13 16.82
CA ARG A 145 11.90 15.17 16.12
C ARG A 145 12.11 13.75 16.66
N GLY A 146 11.29 12.82 16.18
CA GLY A 146 11.29 11.44 16.68
C GLY A 146 10.59 11.33 18.05
N PHE A 147 10.57 10.11 18.60
CA PHE A 147 9.85 9.83 19.84
C PHE A 147 10.63 10.22 21.10
N LEU A 148 11.96 10.36 21.01
CA LEU A 148 12.84 10.75 22.13
C LEU A 148 13.63 12.05 21.82
N PRO A 149 12.95 13.18 21.51
CA PRO A 149 13.60 14.40 21.01
C PRO A 149 14.56 15.05 22.03
N ASN A 150 14.34 14.82 23.32
CA ASN A 150 15.18 15.38 24.38
C ASN A 150 16.45 14.55 24.63
N ASP A 151 16.43 13.25 24.34
CA ASP A 151 17.59 12.36 24.48
C ASP A 151 18.54 12.50 23.29
N PHE A 152 18.00 12.87 22.12
CA PHE A 152 18.74 13.05 20.87
C PHE A 152 18.51 14.46 20.31
N PRO A 153 19.01 15.52 20.98
CA PRO A 153 18.74 16.92 20.61
C PRO A 153 19.60 17.42 19.43
N TYR A 154 19.96 16.52 18.51
CA TYR A 154 20.77 16.82 17.34
C TYR A 154 20.23 16.08 16.12
N SER A 155 20.68 16.47 14.94
CA SER A 155 20.31 15.79 13.70
C SER A 155 21.41 14.82 13.27
N ARG A 156 21.02 13.68 12.75
CA ARG A 156 21.91 12.67 12.18
C ARG A 156 21.28 12.06 10.96
N ILE A 157 22.09 11.85 9.92
CA ILE A 157 21.75 10.99 8.80
C ILE A 157 22.90 10.02 8.57
N ARG A 158 22.58 8.81 8.19
CA ARG A 158 23.56 7.78 7.81
C ARG A 158 23.09 7.02 6.58
N ILE A 159 24.03 6.63 5.73
CA ILE A 159 23.79 5.68 4.66
C ILE A 159 24.04 4.27 5.20
N VAL A 160 23.12 3.37 4.89
CA VAL A 160 23.20 1.95 5.23
C VAL A 160 23.24 1.15 3.93
N PRO A 161 24.32 0.43 3.63
CA PRO A 161 24.45 -0.37 2.43
C PRO A 161 23.46 -1.54 2.42
N LEU A 162 22.87 -1.81 1.25
CA LEU A 162 21.93 -2.90 1.01
C LEU A 162 22.55 -3.99 0.15
N ASP A 163 22.60 -5.23 0.63
CA ASP A 163 22.85 -6.41 -0.18
C ASP A 163 21.51 -6.93 -0.71
N ARG A 164 21.15 -6.52 -1.92
CA ARG A 164 19.88 -6.87 -2.57
C ARG A 164 19.79 -8.34 -2.99
N GLN A 165 20.91 -9.07 -3.04
CA GLN A 165 20.93 -10.50 -3.35
C GLN A 165 20.66 -11.34 -2.11
N LYS A 166 21.25 -10.96 -0.98
CA LYS A 166 21.01 -11.62 0.31
C LYS A 166 19.80 -11.07 1.05
N MET A 167 19.24 -9.98 0.57
CA MET A 167 18.13 -9.25 1.22
C MET A 167 18.48 -8.89 2.67
N VAL A 168 19.63 -8.21 2.84
CA VAL A 168 20.06 -7.68 4.14
C VAL A 168 20.61 -6.26 4.02
N ALA A 169 20.45 -5.46 5.08
CA ALA A 169 21.11 -4.18 5.25
C ALA A 169 22.28 -4.34 6.24
N HIS A 170 23.45 -3.86 5.87
CA HIS A 170 24.64 -3.88 6.72
C HIS A 170 24.63 -2.67 7.65
N PHE A 171 23.90 -2.79 8.77
CA PHE A 171 23.67 -1.67 9.67
C PHE A 171 24.92 -1.23 10.45
N ALA A 172 25.68 -2.18 10.98
CA ALA A 172 26.92 -1.95 11.70
C ALA A 172 27.76 -3.25 11.68
N PRO A 173 29.06 -3.23 12.07
CA PRO A 173 29.83 -4.44 12.22
C PRO A 173 29.12 -5.46 13.11
N GLY A 174 28.82 -6.64 12.56
CA GLY A 174 28.10 -7.71 13.26
C GLY A 174 26.57 -7.53 13.36
N ILE A 175 26.00 -6.54 12.67
CA ILE A 175 24.54 -6.29 12.67
C ILE A 175 24.05 -6.22 11.22
N ASP A 176 23.43 -7.29 10.76
CA ASP A 176 22.72 -7.37 9.48
C ASP A 176 21.21 -7.40 9.76
N ILE A 177 20.47 -6.52 9.09
CA ILE A 177 19.00 -6.42 9.21
C ILE A 177 18.38 -7.10 7.99
N PRO A 178 17.52 -8.11 8.16
CA PRO A 178 16.74 -8.67 7.04
C PRO A 178 15.85 -7.60 6.39
N LEU A 179 15.75 -7.61 5.05
CA LEU A 179 14.95 -6.65 4.31
C LEU A 179 13.54 -7.19 4.06
N HIS A 180 12.55 -6.36 4.39
CA HIS A 180 11.13 -6.59 4.11
C HIS A 180 10.56 -5.32 3.47
N PRO A 181 10.85 -5.08 2.16
CA PRO A 181 10.53 -3.80 1.54
C PRO A 181 9.02 -3.58 1.43
N PHE A 182 8.60 -2.36 1.73
CA PHE A 182 7.24 -1.88 1.60
C PHE A 182 7.21 -0.37 1.32
N PHE A 183 6.04 0.17 1.00
CA PHE A 183 5.85 1.61 0.84
C PHE A 183 5.20 2.16 2.10
N GLY A 184 5.86 3.09 2.78
CA GLY A 184 5.32 3.80 3.94
C GLY A 184 4.07 4.58 3.53
N SER A 185 4.13 5.21 2.36
CA SER A 185 3.06 6.07 1.86
C SER A 185 2.38 5.47 0.63
N MET A 186 1.13 5.01 0.82
CA MET A 186 0.20 4.58 -0.22
C MET A 186 -1.16 5.19 0.08
N GLY A 187 -1.62 6.14 -0.72
CA GLY A 187 -2.87 6.84 -0.42
C GLY A 187 -3.59 7.34 -1.65
N ILE A 188 -4.77 7.88 -1.40
CA ILE A 188 -5.60 8.49 -2.43
C ILE A 188 -5.88 9.96 -2.09
N ALA A 189 -6.38 10.69 -3.07
CA ALA A 189 -6.74 12.10 -2.89
C ALA A 189 -7.80 12.29 -1.79
N THR A 190 -7.65 13.37 -1.05
CA THR A 190 -8.64 13.81 -0.05
C THR A 190 -9.64 14.79 -0.67
N PRO A 191 -10.86 14.91 -0.12
CA PRO A 191 -11.87 15.84 -0.64
C PRO A 191 -11.51 17.32 -0.42
N SER A 192 -10.60 17.62 0.50
CA SER A 192 -10.24 18.98 0.92
C SER A 192 -9.18 19.68 0.06
N GLY A 193 -8.85 19.15 -1.12
CA GLY A 193 -7.79 19.70 -1.98
C GLY A 193 -6.41 19.15 -1.62
N LYS A 194 -5.42 20.04 -1.42
CA LYS A 194 -4.06 19.64 -0.99
C LYS A 194 -4.05 19.32 0.50
N SER A 195 -3.83 18.07 0.87
CA SER A 195 -3.59 17.64 2.24
C SER A 195 -2.13 17.23 2.43
N ASP A 196 -1.60 17.46 3.63
CA ASP A 196 -0.23 17.06 4.02
C ASP A 196 0.00 15.57 3.77
N SER A 197 1.16 15.21 3.22
CA SER A 197 1.54 13.82 2.99
C SER A 197 2.09 13.12 4.22
N ALA A 198 2.43 13.85 5.30
CA ALA A 198 3.07 13.25 6.48
C ALA A 198 2.09 12.44 7.35
N PRO A 199 0.94 12.95 7.83
CA PRO A 199 0.08 12.17 8.70
C PRO A 199 -0.80 11.19 7.91
N PRO A 200 -0.95 9.94 8.37
CA PRO A 200 -1.92 9.01 7.82
C PRO A 200 -3.35 9.43 8.21
N SER A 201 -4.33 9.06 7.37
CA SER A 201 -5.74 9.38 7.61
C SER A 201 -6.67 8.37 6.93
N MET A 202 -7.97 8.75 6.76
CA MET A 202 -8.96 7.95 6.04
C MET A 202 -8.60 7.67 4.57
N ASN A 203 -7.75 8.47 3.98
CA ASN A 203 -7.23 8.26 2.63
C ASN A 203 -6.02 7.29 2.58
N ALA A 204 -5.73 6.58 3.65
CA ALA A 204 -4.50 5.85 3.92
C ALA A 204 -3.31 6.82 4.00
N GLY A 205 -2.50 6.96 2.97
CA GLY A 205 -1.35 7.88 2.96
C GLY A 205 -0.15 7.27 3.65
N ASN A 206 0.50 8.06 4.50
CA ASN A 206 1.71 7.67 5.22
C ASN A 206 1.40 6.80 6.42
N MET A 207 1.05 5.55 6.18
CA MET A 207 0.66 4.62 7.23
C MET A 207 1.83 3.99 7.96
N ASP A 208 2.98 3.88 7.30
CA ASP A 208 4.20 3.23 7.78
C ASP A 208 3.97 1.83 8.36
N ASN A 209 3.06 1.11 7.71
CA ASN A 209 2.70 -0.23 8.13
C ASN A 209 3.56 -1.27 7.42
N LYS A 210 4.55 -1.80 8.12
CA LYS A 210 5.53 -2.78 7.61
C LYS A 210 4.92 -4.10 7.12
N GLU A 211 3.65 -4.37 7.45
CA GLU A 211 2.94 -5.57 7.00
C GLU A 211 2.52 -5.49 5.53
N LEU A 212 2.57 -4.27 4.92
CA LEU A 212 2.13 -4.02 3.54
C LEU A 212 3.21 -4.38 2.49
N VAL A 213 3.80 -5.54 2.64
CA VAL A 213 4.81 -6.10 1.71
C VAL A 213 4.17 -6.69 0.44
N ALA A 214 4.98 -7.16 -0.50
CA ALA A 214 4.49 -7.89 -1.68
C ALA A 214 3.65 -9.12 -1.28
N GLY A 215 2.53 -9.33 -1.95
CA GLY A 215 1.54 -10.38 -1.65
C GLY A 215 0.41 -9.91 -0.73
N THR A 216 0.43 -8.65 -0.28
CA THR A 216 -0.62 -8.08 0.57
C THR A 216 -1.62 -7.25 -0.24
N THR A 217 -2.78 -6.97 0.35
CA THR A 217 -3.84 -6.16 -0.25
C THR A 217 -4.24 -5.05 0.71
N LEU A 218 -4.29 -3.82 0.21
CA LEU A 218 -4.76 -2.63 0.91
C LEU A 218 -6.13 -2.22 0.37
N PHE A 219 -7.08 -1.92 1.25
CA PHE A 219 -8.41 -1.41 0.92
C PHE A 219 -8.56 0.02 1.43
N ILE A 220 -8.87 0.95 0.55
CA ILE A 220 -8.96 2.38 0.87
C ILE A 220 -10.38 2.88 0.55
N PRO A 221 -11.10 3.49 1.51
CA PRO A 221 -12.40 4.11 1.24
C PRO A 221 -12.21 5.34 0.34
N ILE A 222 -12.93 5.40 -0.79
CA ILE A 222 -12.80 6.52 -1.74
C ILE A 222 -13.61 7.71 -1.28
N ASN A 223 -12.93 8.83 -1.07
CA ASN A 223 -13.49 10.09 -0.59
C ASN A 223 -13.36 11.22 -1.62
N SER A 224 -12.77 10.94 -2.80
CA SER A 224 -12.62 11.88 -3.90
C SER A 224 -12.80 11.16 -5.23
N LYS A 225 -13.49 11.80 -6.17
CA LYS A 225 -13.75 11.24 -7.51
C LYS A 225 -12.43 10.89 -8.22
N GLY A 226 -12.39 9.70 -8.81
CA GLY A 226 -11.22 9.17 -9.48
C GLY A 226 -10.19 8.54 -8.54
N ALA A 227 -10.37 8.62 -7.23
CA ALA A 227 -9.44 8.18 -6.19
C ALA A 227 -8.08 8.91 -6.25
N ASN A 228 -7.42 8.99 -7.41
CA ASN A 228 -6.10 9.60 -7.58
C ASN A 228 -5.06 9.00 -6.61
N PHE A 229 -4.74 7.72 -6.85
CA PHE A 229 -3.77 6.99 -6.02
C PHE A 229 -2.34 7.48 -6.25
N GLU A 230 -1.61 7.66 -5.17
CA GLU A 230 -0.20 8.06 -5.13
C GLU A 230 0.57 7.12 -4.21
N VAL A 231 1.84 6.84 -4.56
CA VAL A 231 2.70 5.94 -3.79
C VAL A 231 4.14 6.44 -3.77
N GLY A 232 4.79 6.28 -2.64
CA GLY A 232 6.18 6.66 -2.44
C GLY A 232 6.68 6.22 -1.07
N ASP A 233 7.72 6.91 -0.58
CA ASP A 233 8.24 6.66 0.73
C ASP A 233 8.64 5.18 0.90
N GLY A 234 9.62 4.77 0.10
CA GLY A 234 10.05 3.39 0.02
C GLY A 234 10.95 2.98 1.17
N HIS A 235 10.52 2.03 1.97
CA HIS A 235 11.27 1.48 3.09
C HIS A 235 11.87 0.12 2.74
N ALA A 236 13.17 -0.08 2.93
CA ALA A 236 13.81 -1.37 2.81
C ALA A 236 13.48 -2.28 4.00
N ASN A 237 13.29 -1.69 5.18
CA ASN A 237 12.82 -2.30 6.42
C ASN A 237 12.46 -1.24 7.46
N GLN A 238 11.55 -1.58 8.38
CA GLN A 238 11.15 -0.74 9.52
C GLN A 238 10.83 -1.61 10.73
N GLY A 239 11.12 -1.12 11.93
CA GLY A 239 10.58 -1.66 13.16
C GLY A 239 9.22 -1.00 13.49
N ASN A 240 8.30 -1.74 14.11
CA ASN A 240 7.07 -1.15 14.63
C ASN A 240 7.37 0.02 15.58
N GLY A 241 6.69 1.14 15.38
CA GLY A 241 6.86 2.39 16.10
C GLY A 241 7.65 3.46 15.38
N GLU A 242 8.53 3.11 14.44
CA GLU A 242 9.35 4.05 13.64
C GLU A 242 9.98 5.18 14.47
N VAL A 243 10.53 4.82 15.61
CA VAL A 243 10.76 5.71 16.75
C VAL A 243 11.69 6.89 16.52
N ASP A 244 12.56 6.87 15.51
CA ASP A 244 13.48 7.97 15.20
C ASP A 244 13.03 8.86 14.02
N ILE A 245 11.83 8.58 13.46
CA ILE A 245 11.14 9.33 12.38
C ILE A 245 11.48 8.89 10.96
N THR A 246 12.34 7.94 10.78
CA THR A 246 12.57 7.29 9.48
C THR A 246 12.77 5.79 9.65
N ALA A 247 12.45 5.06 8.61
CA ALA A 247 12.83 3.67 8.44
C ALA A 247 14.27 3.54 7.86
N LEU A 248 14.53 2.45 7.13
CA LEU A 248 15.59 2.38 6.14
C LEU A 248 15.04 2.87 4.80
N GLU A 249 15.08 4.19 4.61
CA GLU A 249 14.57 4.89 3.44
C GLU A 249 15.32 4.49 2.18
N THR A 250 14.62 4.11 1.11
CA THR A 250 15.26 3.70 -0.14
C THR A 250 14.35 3.97 -1.36
N GLN A 251 14.85 3.64 -2.54
CA GLN A 251 14.08 3.76 -3.79
C GLN A 251 13.50 2.40 -4.15
N LEU A 252 12.20 2.37 -4.39
CA LEU A 252 11.46 1.16 -4.71
C LEU A 252 10.70 1.31 -6.03
N THR A 253 10.56 0.18 -6.73
CA THR A 253 9.57 0.02 -7.80
C THR A 253 8.54 -1.02 -7.39
N GLY A 254 7.26 -0.61 -7.36
CA GLY A 254 6.13 -1.46 -6.99
C GLY A 254 5.29 -1.86 -8.19
N THR A 255 4.72 -3.07 -8.18
CA THR A 255 3.70 -3.51 -9.13
C THR A 255 2.38 -3.71 -8.39
N PHE A 256 1.36 -2.96 -8.81
CA PHE A 256 0.07 -2.89 -8.15
C PHE A 256 -1.06 -3.27 -9.12
N GLN A 257 -2.03 -4.04 -8.66
CA GLN A 257 -3.30 -4.21 -9.34
C GLN A 257 -4.36 -3.40 -8.62
N PHE A 258 -5.12 -2.62 -9.38
CA PHE A 258 -6.20 -1.76 -8.86
C PHE A 258 -7.55 -2.39 -9.15
N ILE A 259 -8.37 -2.63 -8.13
CA ILE A 259 -9.72 -3.15 -8.27
C ILE A 259 -10.68 -2.17 -7.61
N LEU A 260 -11.70 -1.76 -8.35
CA LEU A 260 -12.74 -0.85 -7.87
C LEU A 260 -13.95 -1.64 -7.40
N HIS A 261 -14.28 -1.52 -6.13
CA HIS A 261 -15.52 -2.02 -5.56
C HIS A 261 -16.52 -0.88 -5.48
N LYS A 262 -17.64 -1.02 -6.19
CA LYS A 262 -18.73 -0.03 -6.13
C LYS A 262 -19.42 -0.12 -4.79
N GLY A 263 -19.64 1.03 -4.17
CA GLY A 263 -20.28 1.18 -2.87
C GLY A 263 -21.33 2.29 -2.84
N SER A 264 -21.83 2.59 -1.66
CA SER A 264 -22.77 3.69 -1.43
C SER A 264 -22.47 4.35 -0.10
N LEU A 265 -22.68 5.67 -0.02
CA LEU A 265 -22.62 6.42 1.23
C LEU A 265 -23.73 6.03 2.22
N ASP A 266 -24.82 5.46 1.71
CA ASP A 266 -25.96 5.01 2.52
C ASP A 266 -25.76 3.61 3.11
N ASP A 267 -24.71 2.88 2.69
CA ASP A 267 -24.37 1.58 3.26
C ASP A 267 -23.80 1.76 4.68
N ALA A 268 -24.53 1.28 5.67
CA ALA A 268 -24.14 1.33 7.07
C ALA A 268 -22.83 0.53 7.35
N ASN A 269 -22.56 -0.47 6.51
CA ASN A 269 -21.37 -1.34 6.63
C ASN A 269 -20.22 -0.92 5.71
N ARG A 270 -20.30 0.28 5.10
CA ARG A 270 -19.23 0.76 4.23
C ARG A 270 -17.90 0.87 4.98
N LEU A 271 -16.81 0.68 4.25
CA LEU A 271 -15.48 0.92 4.78
C LEU A 271 -15.30 2.42 5.06
N LEU A 272 -14.93 2.77 6.29
CA LEU A 272 -14.69 4.16 6.71
C LEU A 272 -13.20 4.49 6.86
N TRP A 273 -12.40 3.48 7.17
CA TRP A 273 -10.96 3.60 7.41
C TRP A 273 -10.20 2.54 6.63
N PRO A 274 -8.95 2.79 6.25
CA PRO A 274 -8.14 1.78 5.58
C PRO A 274 -8.07 0.49 6.39
N ARG A 275 -8.15 -0.62 5.69
CA ARG A 275 -7.84 -1.94 6.20
C ARG A 275 -6.95 -2.67 5.21
N ALA A 276 -6.29 -3.73 5.66
CA ALA A 276 -5.50 -4.54 4.78
C ALA A 276 -5.64 -6.02 5.11
N GLU A 277 -5.05 -6.84 4.26
CA GLU A 277 -4.89 -8.25 4.52
C GLU A 277 -3.60 -8.79 3.92
N THR A 278 -2.97 -9.67 4.65
CA THR A 278 -1.85 -10.49 4.20
C THR A 278 -2.38 -11.88 3.82
N PRO A 279 -1.55 -12.78 3.27
CA PRO A 279 -1.94 -14.17 3.11
C PRO A 279 -2.37 -14.85 4.42
N THR A 280 -1.88 -14.36 5.58
CA THR A 280 -2.05 -15.02 6.89
C THR A 280 -2.83 -14.23 7.91
N ALA A 281 -3.10 -12.94 7.68
CA ALA A 281 -3.79 -12.09 8.65
C ALA A 281 -4.69 -11.04 8.00
N TYR A 282 -5.74 -10.64 8.73
CA TYR A 282 -6.50 -9.42 8.50
C TYR A 282 -5.91 -8.28 9.31
N ILE A 283 -5.92 -7.06 8.76
CA ILE A 283 -5.35 -5.88 9.40
C ILE A 283 -6.40 -4.77 9.43
N ALA A 284 -6.67 -4.23 10.62
CA ALA A 284 -7.44 -3.01 10.81
C ALA A 284 -6.56 -1.92 11.41
N MET A 285 -6.73 -0.68 10.97
CA MET A 285 -5.86 0.43 11.34
C MET A 285 -6.63 1.50 12.11
N GLY A 286 -5.92 2.26 12.94
CA GLY A 286 -6.43 3.43 13.63
C GLY A 286 -5.37 4.52 13.68
N PHE A 287 -5.78 5.77 13.41
CA PHE A 287 -4.92 6.95 13.35
C PHE A 287 -5.53 8.07 14.17
N HIS A 288 -4.78 8.62 15.10
CA HIS A 288 -5.26 9.70 15.97
C HIS A 288 -4.07 10.45 16.59
N GLU A 289 -4.30 11.65 17.08
CA GLU A 289 -3.30 12.45 17.80
C GLU A 289 -2.91 11.81 19.16
N ASP A 290 -3.81 11.07 19.77
CA ASP A 290 -3.61 10.34 21.03
C ASP A 290 -3.50 8.84 20.76
N LEU A 291 -2.44 8.20 21.27
CA LEU A 291 -2.16 6.79 21.06
C LEU A 291 -3.27 5.87 21.59
N THR A 292 -3.87 6.22 22.73
CA THR A 292 -4.99 5.44 23.28
C THR A 292 -6.18 5.49 22.34
N ARG A 293 -6.48 6.66 21.77
CA ARG A 293 -7.56 6.83 20.80
C ARG A 293 -7.28 6.13 19.47
N ALA A 294 -6.04 6.17 18.98
CA ALA A 294 -5.62 5.39 17.82
C ALA A 294 -5.82 3.88 18.06
N THR A 295 -5.44 3.39 19.25
CA THR A 295 -5.67 1.99 19.66
C THR A 295 -7.15 1.64 19.71
N GLU A 296 -7.98 2.47 20.37
CA GLU A 296 -9.44 2.29 20.42
C GLU A 296 -10.05 2.24 19.00
N MET A 297 -9.57 3.09 18.09
CA MET A 297 -10.01 3.11 16.70
C MET A 297 -9.66 1.82 15.97
N ALA A 298 -8.41 1.36 16.04
CA ALA A 298 -7.94 0.14 15.40
C ALA A 298 -8.73 -1.08 15.89
N VAL A 299 -8.93 -1.20 17.21
CA VAL A 299 -9.72 -2.28 17.83
C VAL A 299 -11.19 -2.22 17.38
N ARG A 300 -11.83 -1.05 17.37
CA ARG A 300 -13.22 -0.89 16.89
C ARG A 300 -13.36 -1.25 15.41
N ASN A 301 -12.38 -0.86 14.58
CA ASN A 301 -12.37 -1.19 13.16
C ASN A 301 -12.23 -2.70 12.95
N MET A 302 -11.39 -3.40 13.73
CA MET A 302 -11.28 -4.86 13.68
C MET A 302 -12.58 -5.53 14.14
N ILE A 303 -13.21 -5.08 15.23
CA ILE A 303 -14.50 -5.60 15.69
C ILE A 303 -15.56 -5.44 14.60
N THR A 304 -15.63 -4.28 13.97
CA THR A 304 -16.58 -4.02 12.88
C THR A 304 -16.32 -4.95 11.69
N PHE A 305 -15.06 -5.11 11.31
CA PHE A 305 -14.71 -6.04 10.24
C PHE A 305 -15.12 -7.48 10.57
N LEU A 306 -14.79 -7.99 11.76
CA LEU A 306 -15.07 -9.36 12.16
C LEU A 306 -16.58 -9.64 12.32
N ALA A 307 -17.36 -8.69 12.83
CA ALA A 307 -18.79 -8.87 13.06
C ALA A 307 -19.62 -8.69 11.76
N ASP A 308 -19.27 -7.71 10.94
CA ASP A 308 -20.18 -7.21 9.91
C ASP A 308 -19.67 -7.45 8.47
N GLN A 309 -18.36 -7.63 8.26
CA GLN A 309 -17.74 -7.60 6.93
C GLN A 309 -16.92 -8.84 6.58
N ASN A 310 -16.48 -9.62 7.55
CA ASN A 310 -15.59 -10.76 7.30
C ASN A 310 -16.38 -11.95 6.73
N PRO A 311 -16.08 -12.40 5.49
CA PRO A 311 -16.77 -13.54 4.88
C PRO A 311 -16.48 -14.87 5.57
N ASP A 312 -15.35 -14.95 6.30
CA ASP A 312 -14.91 -16.16 6.99
C ASP A 312 -15.45 -16.26 8.43
N ALA A 313 -15.81 -15.11 9.03
CA ALA A 313 -16.44 -15.10 10.35
C ALA A 313 -17.92 -15.49 10.24
N ALA A 314 -18.34 -16.49 11.00
CA ALA A 314 -19.73 -16.93 11.06
C ALA A 314 -20.54 -15.99 11.98
N HIS A 315 -21.01 -14.87 11.46
CA HIS A 315 -21.98 -13.98 12.14
C HIS A 315 -21.70 -13.74 13.64
N LEU A 316 -20.46 -13.32 13.94
CA LEU A 316 -20.08 -12.99 15.32
C LEU A 316 -20.89 -11.80 15.82
N SER A 317 -21.38 -11.90 17.05
CA SER A 317 -21.85 -10.70 17.74
C SER A 317 -20.67 -9.74 17.95
N ARG A 318 -20.95 -8.44 18.10
CA ARG A 318 -19.88 -7.46 18.39
C ARG A 318 -19.15 -7.79 19.70
N ALA A 319 -19.84 -8.38 20.68
CA ALA A 319 -19.23 -8.82 21.94
C ALA A 319 -18.29 -10.02 21.73
N ASP A 320 -18.70 -11.00 20.90
CA ASP A 320 -17.83 -12.13 20.56
C ASP A 320 -16.62 -11.69 19.70
N ALA A 321 -16.83 -10.77 18.76
CA ALA A 321 -15.77 -10.18 17.98
C ALA A 321 -14.76 -9.42 18.88
N TYR A 322 -15.23 -8.68 19.87
CA TYR A 322 -14.36 -8.02 20.86
C TYR A 322 -13.56 -9.03 21.68
N SER A 323 -14.22 -10.10 22.16
CA SER A 323 -13.53 -11.19 22.87
C SER A 323 -12.49 -11.87 21.97
N LEU A 324 -12.82 -12.13 20.70
CA LEU A 324 -11.89 -12.71 19.73
C LEU A 324 -10.65 -11.85 19.51
N VAL A 325 -10.83 -10.53 19.37
CA VAL A 325 -9.70 -9.59 19.27
C VAL A 325 -8.78 -9.73 20.49
N SER A 326 -9.34 -9.85 21.69
CA SER A 326 -8.55 -9.95 22.93
C SER A 326 -7.75 -11.25 23.06
N VAL A 327 -8.25 -12.37 22.51
CA VAL A 327 -7.64 -13.69 22.73
C VAL A 327 -6.84 -14.22 21.55
N ALA A 328 -6.96 -13.59 20.37
CA ALA A 328 -6.37 -14.13 19.16
C ALA A 328 -5.73 -13.09 18.21
N CYS A 329 -5.97 -11.79 18.41
CA CYS A 329 -5.40 -10.76 17.55
C CYS A 329 -4.35 -9.93 18.31
N ASP A 330 -3.28 -9.54 17.61
CA ASP A 330 -2.24 -8.68 18.17
C ASP A 330 -2.57 -7.19 17.91
N VAL A 331 -2.18 -6.32 18.83
CA VAL A 331 -2.32 -4.88 18.72
C VAL A 331 -0.93 -4.26 18.72
N ASP A 332 -0.54 -3.70 17.58
CA ASP A 332 0.80 -3.18 17.35
C ASP A 332 0.79 -1.65 17.14
N ILE A 333 1.79 -0.97 17.70
CA ILE A 333 2.05 0.44 17.38
C ILE A 333 2.74 0.50 16.02
N THR A 334 2.06 1.04 15.02
CA THR A 334 2.57 1.12 13.66
C THR A 334 3.71 2.14 13.57
N GLN A 335 3.42 3.41 13.93
CA GLN A 335 4.38 4.51 14.03
C GLN A 335 3.94 5.50 15.12
N LEU A 336 4.91 6.26 15.68
CA LEU A 336 4.72 7.22 16.77
C LEU A 336 5.09 8.66 16.39
N VAL A 337 5.44 8.91 15.13
CA VAL A 337 6.25 10.07 14.75
C VAL A 337 5.63 10.95 13.65
N ASP A 338 4.59 10.49 12.95
CA ASP A 338 3.94 11.22 11.84
C ASP A 338 2.86 12.18 12.34
N LEU A 339 3.28 13.05 13.22
CA LEU A 339 2.37 14.01 13.83
C LEU A 339 1.57 14.81 12.79
N PRO A 340 0.28 15.12 13.07
CA PRO A 340 -0.35 14.91 14.37
C PRO A 340 -0.90 13.50 14.63
N HIS A 341 -0.84 12.55 13.68
CA HIS A 341 -1.45 11.24 13.86
C HIS A 341 -0.42 10.15 14.11
N VAL A 342 -0.49 9.52 15.27
CA VAL A 342 0.17 8.23 15.50
C VAL A 342 -0.69 7.09 14.94
N GLY A 343 -0.05 5.97 14.57
CA GLY A 343 -0.69 4.81 13.96
C GLY A 343 -0.66 3.57 14.83
N VAL A 344 -1.79 2.88 14.90
CA VAL A 344 -1.93 1.55 15.52
C VAL A 344 -2.61 0.62 14.52
N HIS A 345 -2.18 -0.63 14.48
CA HIS A 345 -2.89 -1.65 13.72
C HIS A 345 -3.17 -2.89 14.56
N VAL A 346 -4.23 -3.60 14.19
CA VAL A 346 -4.60 -4.89 14.77
C VAL A 346 -4.40 -5.95 13.71
N LEU A 347 -3.62 -6.99 14.04
CA LEU A 347 -3.40 -8.18 13.22
C LEU A 347 -4.26 -9.32 13.75
N CYS A 348 -5.18 -9.83 12.93
CA CYS A 348 -6.01 -10.98 13.28
C CYS A 348 -5.67 -12.17 12.36
N PRO A 349 -5.15 -13.30 12.89
CA PRO A 349 -4.75 -14.44 12.08
C PRO A 349 -5.92 -15.04 11.28
N LYS A 350 -5.67 -15.42 10.03
CA LYS A 350 -6.68 -16.06 9.17
C LYS A 350 -6.90 -17.54 9.48
N ASP A 351 -5.92 -18.22 10.00
CA ASP A 351 -5.94 -19.67 10.30
C ASP A 351 -6.86 -20.04 11.46
N ILE A 352 -7.30 -19.05 12.26
CA ILE A 352 -8.31 -19.29 13.30
C ILE A 352 -9.72 -19.49 12.71
N PHE A 353 -9.96 -19.11 11.44
CA PHE A 353 -11.23 -19.28 10.75
C PHE A 353 -11.23 -20.63 10.02
N LEU A 354 -11.99 -21.59 10.53
CA LEU A 354 -12.08 -22.90 9.90
C LEU A 354 -12.86 -22.83 8.58
N PRO A 355 -12.48 -23.61 7.54
CA PRO A 355 -13.25 -23.70 6.31
C PRO A 355 -14.71 -24.02 6.60
N LYS A 356 -15.65 -23.35 5.92
CA LYS A 356 -17.07 -23.70 5.98
C LYS A 356 -17.24 -25.15 5.53
N ARG A 357 -17.77 -26.00 6.42
CA ARG A 357 -18.06 -27.41 6.14
C ARG A 357 -19.24 -27.55 5.18
#